data_12802cfcbe45a581e697fa9defbf5e09
#
_entry.id   12802cfcbe45a581e697fa9defbf5e09
#
_cell.length_a   1.000
_cell.length_b   1.000
_cell.length_c   1.000
_cell.angle_alpha   90.00
_cell.angle_beta   90.00
_cell.angle_gamma   90.00
#
_symmetry.space_group_name_H-M   'P 1'
#
loop_
_entity.id
_entity.type
_entity.pdbx_description
1 polymer ?
#
loop_
_entity_poly.entity_id
_entity_poly.type
_entity_poly.pdbx_seq_one_letter_code
_entity_poly.pdbx_strand_id
1 'polypeptide(L)'
;MLTTITRINHNGENKEMLINTDHLISVIELTQEPTYLYDSEGNVAETREPNEKLYKVLMLGGVSAKISETEYNNLVAKIIK
;
A
#
# COMPACT_ATOMS: atom_id res chain seq x y z
N MET A 1 5.96 -14.61 14.19
CA MET A 1 6.10 -15.48 12.99
C MET A 1 6.71 -14.68 11.85
N LEU A 2 7.68 -15.27 11.19
CA LEU A 2 8.29 -14.64 10.00
C LEU A 2 7.45 -14.94 8.77
N THR A 3 7.25 -13.93 7.94
CA THR A 3 6.56 -14.09 6.66
C THR A 3 7.10 -13.07 5.67
N THR A 4 6.92 -13.37 4.39
CA THR A 4 7.35 -12.47 3.32
C THR A 4 6.14 -11.68 2.83
N ILE A 5 6.32 -10.37 2.65
CA ILE A 5 5.31 -9.52 2.01
C ILE A 5 5.92 -8.86 0.79
N THR A 6 5.07 -8.50 -0.16
CA THR A 6 5.49 -7.71 -1.32
C THR A 6 5.17 -6.25 -1.04
N ARG A 7 6.21 -5.45 -0.91
CA ARG A 7 6.05 -4.01 -0.71
C ARG A 7 6.22 -3.25 -2.02
N ILE A 8 5.63 -2.08 -2.08
CA ILE A 8 5.81 -1.17 -3.21
C ILE A 8 6.81 -0.11 -2.76
N ASN A 9 7.95 -0.01 -3.46
CA ASN A 9 8.95 0.99 -3.11
C ASN A 9 8.57 2.37 -3.67
N HIS A 10 9.39 3.38 -3.38
CA HIS A 10 9.11 4.76 -3.80
C HIS A 10 9.11 4.94 -5.32
N ASN A 11 9.70 4.02 -6.07
CA ASN A 11 9.68 4.04 -7.54
C ASN A 11 8.46 3.32 -8.13
N GLY A 12 7.59 2.77 -7.28
CA GLY A 12 6.44 1.99 -7.73
C GLY A 12 6.75 0.54 -8.05
N GLU A 13 7.96 0.07 -7.77
CA GLU A 13 8.36 -1.30 -8.03
C GLU A 13 8.00 -2.20 -6.85
N ASN A 14 7.64 -3.45 -7.16
CA ASN A 14 7.37 -4.45 -6.15
C ASN A 14 8.67 -5.09 -5.67
N LYS A 15 8.85 -5.16 -4.36
CA LYS A 15 10.01 -5.80 -3.73
C LYS A 15 9.53 -6.67 -2.59
N GLU A 16 10.14 -7.84 -2.45
CA GLU A 16 9.85 -8.72 -1.34
C GLU A 16 10.55 -8.23 -0.06
N MET A 17 9.87 -8.37 1.06
CA MET A 17 10.40 -7.99 2.35
C MET A 17 10.01 -9.05 3.37
N LEU A 18 10.98 -9.54 4.15
CA LEU A 18 10.72 -10.46 5.23
C LEU A 18 10.36 -9.67 6.48
N ILE A 19 9.23 -9.99 7.08
CA ILE A 19 8.79 -9.34 8.31
C ILE A 19 8.48 -10.35 9.40
N ASN A 20 8.49 -9.88 10.65
CA ASN A 20 8.00 -10.65 11.77
C ASN A 20 6.63 -10.08 12.16
N THR A 21 5.59 -10.88 12.06
CA THR A 21 4.22 -10.44 12.35
C THR A 21 4.06 -10.00 13.81
N ASP A 22 4.89 -10.49 14.72
CA ASP A 22 4.89 -10.07 16.11
C ASP A 22 5.35 -8.63 16.31
N HIS A 23 6.00 -8.06 15.30
CA HIS A 23 6.48 -6.67 15.31
C HIS A 23 5.51 -5.69 14.66
N LEU A 24 4.36 -6.16 14.18
CA LEU A 24 3.37 -5.28 13.58
C LEU A 24 2.73 -4.38 14.63
N ILE A 25 2.68 -3.08 14.37
CA ILE A 25 2.04 -2.11 15.23
C ILE A 25 0.64 -1.77 14.72
N SER A 26 0.55 -1.42 13.44
CA SER A 26 -0.72 -1.08 12.82
C SER A 26 -0.64 -1.18 11.30
N VAL A 27 -1.80 -1.23 10.68
CA VAL A 27 -1.93 -1.15 9.23
C VAL A 27 -2.95 -0.05 8.94
N ILE A 28 -2.57 0.90 8.10
CA ILE A 28 -3.36 2.09 7.82
C ILE A 28 -3.71 2.11 6.34
N GLU A 29 -4.99 2.31 6.04
CA GLU A 29 -5.42 2.53 4.66
C GLU A 29 -4.95 3.92 4.22
N LEU A 30 -4.24 3.99 3.10
CA LEU A 30 -3.77 5.24 2.57
C LEU A 30 -4.82 5.86 1.66
N THR A 31 -5.11 7.14 1.88
CA THR A 31 -6.00 7.88 1.02
C THR A 31 -5.27 8.20 -0.28
N GLN A 32 -5.88 7.85 -1.40
CA GLN A 32 -5.36 8.17 -2.72
C GLN A 32 -6.26 9.21 -3.36
N GLU A 33 -5.63 10.21 -3.97
CA GLU A 33 -6.36 11.24 -4.69
C GLU A 33 -6.51 10.83 -6.16
N PRO A 34 -7.66 11.18 -6.79
CA PRO A 34 -7.82 10.92 -8.21
C PRO A 34 -6.85 11.76 -9.02
N THR A 35 -6.49 11.26 -10.20
CA THR A 35 -5.65 11.99 -11.14
C THR A 35 -6.53 12.79 -12.08
N TYR A 36 -6.25 14.08 -12.22
CA TYR A 36 -6.99 14.97 -13.12
C TYR A 36 -6.19 15.21 -14.37
N LEU A 37 -6.83 15.04 -15.53
CA LEU A 37 -6.24 15.39 -16.81
C LEU A 37 -6.91 16.65 -17.31
N TYR A 38 -6.11 17.63 -17.73
CA TYR A 38 -6.59 18.94 -18.14
C TYR A 38 -6.55 19.10 -19.65
N ASP A 39 -7.51 19.83 -20.20
CA ASP A 39 -7.52 20.19 -21.61
C ASP A 39 -6.62 21.41 -21.86
N SER A 40 -6.57 21.86 -23.13
CA SER A 40 -5.73 22.99 -23.49
C SER A 40 -6.19 24.34 -22.90
N GLU A 41 -7.41 24.40 -22.39
CA GLU A 41 -7.97 25.60 -21.74
C GLU A 41 -7.82 25.59 -20.25
N GLY A 42 -7.25 24.52 -19.69
CA GLY A 42 -7.05 24.38 -18.25
C GLY A 42 -8.25 23.81 -17.49
N ASN A 43 -9.26 23.31 -18.19
CA ASN A 43 -10.42 22.67 -17.58
C ASN A 43 -10.15 21.18 -17.40
N VAL A 44 -10.78 20.59 -16.38
CA VAL A 44 -10.65 19.14 -16.14
C VAL A 44 -11.38 18.40 -17.26
N ALA A 45 -10.60 17.71 -18.12
CA ALA A 45 -11.15 16.91 -19.23
C ALA A 45 -11.49 15.50 -18.81
N GLU A 46 -10.72 14.92 -17.86
CA GLU A 46 -10.89 13.56 -17.40
C GLU A 46 -10.44 13.45 -15.97
N THR A 47 -11.17 12.66 -15.19
CA THR A 47 -10.80 12.30 -13.82
C THR A 47 -10.58 10.79 -13.76
N ARG A 48 -9.39 10.38 -13.32
CA ARG A 48 -9.05 8.97 -13.16
C ARG A 48 -9.01 8.62 -11.67
N GLU A 49 -9.90 7.75 -11.27
CA GLU A 49 -9.91 7.24 -9.90
C GLU A 49 -8.81 6.22 -9.69
N PRO A 50 -8.25 6.12 -8.46
CA PRO A 50 -7.29 5.06 -8.15
C PRO A 50 -7.91 3.67 -8.37
N ASN A 51 -7.13 2.76 -8.98
CA ASN A 51 -7.64 1.43 -9.31
C ASN A 51 -7.70 0.48 -8.12
N GLU A 52 -6.85 0.67 -7.13
CA GLU A 52 -6.87 -0.17 -5.94
C GLU A 52 -6.41 0.63 -4.72
N LYS A 53 -6.79 0.11 -3.55
CA LYS A 53 -6.39 0.70 -2.29
C LYS A 53 -4.96 0.34 -1.96
N LEU A 54 -4.25 1.26 -1.30
CA LEU A 54 -2.91 1.02 -0.77
C LEU A 54 -2.96 1.11 0.74
N TYR A 55 -2.09 0.35 1.39
CA TYR A 55 -2.01 0.29 2.85
C TYR A 55 -0.57 0.52 3.29
N LYS A 56 -0.41 1.11 4.46
CA LYS A 56 0.89 1.30 5.07
C LYS A 56 0.97 0.42 6.31
N VAL A 57 1.96 -0.47 6.33
CA VAL A 57 2.23 -1.35 7.46
C VAL A 57 3.28 -0.70 8.33
N LEU A 58 2.97 -0.48 9.61
CA LEU A 58 3.90 0.08 10.58
C LEU A 58 4.40 -1.02 11.49
N MET A 59 5.72 -1.07 11.68
CA MET A 59 6.39 -2.10 12.47
C MET A 59 7.29 -1.47 13.52
N LEU A 60 7.66 -2.27 14.53
CA LEU A 60 8.59 -1.84 15.57
C LEU A 60 9.90 -1.37 14.95
N GLY A 61 10.52 -0.36 15.58
CA GLY A 61 11.77 0.22 15.08
C GLY A 61 11.58 1.32 14.05
N GLY A 62 10.34 1.76 13.82
CA GLY A 62 10.06 2.82 12.86
C GLY A 62 10.07 2.37 11.40
N VAL A 63 10.09 1.06 11.17
CA VAL A 63 10.05 0.50 9.81
C VAL A 63 8.62 0.53 9.29
N SER A 64 8.46 0.96 8.05
CA SER A 64 7.15 0.93 7.40
C SER A 64 7.27 0.43 5.97
N ALA A 65 6.15 -0.09 5.45
CA ALA A 65 6.10 -0.58 4.08
C ALA A 65 4.73 -0.27 3.49
N LYS A 66 4.71 0.09 2.22
CA LYS A 66 3.47 0.31 1.47
C LYS A 66 3.16 -0.98 0.72
N ILE A 67 1.92 -1.44 0.83
CA ILE A 67 1.49 -2.69 0.19
C ILE A 67 0.17 -2.47 -0.55
N SER A 68 -0.09 -3.34 -1.52
CA SER A 68 -1.35 -3.32 -2.27
C SER A 68 -2.50 -3.93 -1.44
N GLU A 69 -3.72 -3.72 -1.90
CA GLU A 69 -4.90 -4.32 -1.27
C GLU A 69 -4.82 -5.85 -1.29
N THR A 70 -4.36 -6.44 -2.40
CA THR A 70 -4.19 -7.88 -2.50
C THR A 70 -3.22 -8.39 -1.43
N GLU A 71 -2.08 -7.72 -1.28
CA GLU A 71 -1.09 -8.09 -0.28
C GLU A 71 -1.60 -7.87 1.15
N TYR A 72 -2.39 -6.82 1.36
CA TYR A 72 -3.05 -6.57 2.63
C TYR A 72 -3.97 -7.73 3.00
N ASN A 73 -4.79 -8.19 2.06
CA ASN A 73 -5.70 -9.32 2.30
C ASN A 73 -4.91 -10.60 2.62
N ASN A 74 -3.80 -10.83 1.92
CA ASN A 74 -2.94 -11.99 2.18
C ASN A 74 -2.33 -11.91 3.59
N LEU A 75 -1.88 -10.72 3.99
CA LEU A 75 -1.28 -10.52 5.31
C LEU A 75 -2.32 -10.74 6.42
N VAL A 76 -3.52 -10.21 6.26
CA VAL A 76 -4.60 -10.38 7.23
C VAL A 76 -4.94 -11.87 7.37
N ALA A 77 -5.00 -12.60 6.26
CA ALA A 77 -5.29 -14.03 6.29
C ALA A 77 -4.21 -14.84 7.03
N LYS A 78 -2.96 -14.37 7.01
CA LYS A 78 -1.86 -15.02 7.75
C LYS A 78 -1.91 -14.72 9.24
N ILE A 79 -2.43 -13.57 9.65
CA ILE A 79 -2.48 -13.14 11.04
C ILE A 79 -3.72 -13.66 11.74
N ILE A 80 -4.85 -13.59 11.06
CA ILE A 80 -6.15 -14.03 11.59
C ILE A 80 -6.36 -15.49 11.22
N LYS A 81 -6.15 -16.37 12.17
CA LYS A 81 -6.37 -17.80 11.96
C LYS A 81 -7.46 -18.30 12.88
#